data_8f7ea829189b1f84524421c47e393bd8
#
_entry.id   8f7ea829189b1f84524421c47e393bd8
#
_cell.length_a   1.000
_cell.length_b   1.000
_cell.length_c   1.000
_cell.angle_alpha   90.00
_cell.angle_beta   90.00
_cell.angle_gamma   90.00
#
_symmetry.space_group_name_H-M   'P 1'
#
loop_
_entity.id
_entity.type
_entity.pdbx_description
1 polymer ?
#
loop_
_entity_poly.entity_id
_entity_poly.type
_entity_poly.pdbx_seq_one_letter_code
_entity_poly.pdbx_strand_id
1 'polypeptide(L)'
;ANGSAFKALWEGSTVGYPSHSEADLALCMRLAFWTGRNPVQMDSLFRQSGLMREKWDSARAGITYGESTIQRAIGQCRETYTPPKKPDVKPIKADAIPVKQEVASKPISRFIPIRPLTPQWSDLPAFPLDALPETLRSYAAAVAEHSQTSPDMASVIGLGVLSVCLQGKYQVEGTPGYTEQLSLYTAVIASSGERKSGVMRPMTRPLYEYEHEYNEQHASEIRQNHRDRETLQRRINTLQKKEETSLDWVQESELFNLQEQLADMPELKPLRLYADDCSSEALASLMAANSGTISVISTEGGIFDVMAGRYNSRANIDVWLKGHCGDAIYVDRKTREAESILHPTLSAILTIQPSVLEEIMDNTTMSGRGLLARFLYSFPPARIGTRP
;
A
#
# COMPACT_ATOMS: atom_id res chain seq x y z
N ALA A 1 25.79 -13.43 -20.85
CA ALA A 1 25.80 -14.85 -21.22
C ALA A 1 25.96 -15.81 -20.03
N ASN A 2 26.21 -15.37 -18.79
CA ASN A 2 26.52 -16.26 -17.65
C ASN A 2 25.44 -16.28 -16.53
N GLY A 3 24.30 -15.64 -16.71
CA GLY A 3 23.26 -15.55 -15.68
C GLY A 3 22.59 -16.89 -15.32
N SER A 4 22.33 -17.74 -16.29
CA SER A 4 21.70 -19.05 -16.08
C SER A 4 22.60 -20.00 -15.28
N ALA A 5 23.90 -20.02 -15.58
CA ALA A 5 24.85 -20.85 -14.87
C ALA A 5 25.18 -20.35 -13.46
N PHE A 6 25.08 -19.03 -13.19
CA PHE A 6 25.14 -18.50 -11.84
C PHE A 6 23.90 -18.89 -11.03
N LYS A 7 22.71 -18.73 -11.64
CA LYS A 7 21.44 -19.07 -11.00
C LYS A 7 21.38 -20.54 -10.61
N ALA A 8 21.79 -21.45 -11.49
CA ALA A 8 21.84 -22.89 -11.21
C ALA A 8 22.72 -23.22 -9.99
N LEU A 9 23.95 -22.65 -9.90
CA LEU A 9 24.83 -22.82 -8.75
C LEU A 9 24.25 -22.21 -7.47
N TRP A 10 23.63 -21.02 -7.58
CA TRP A 10 22.99 -20.36 -6.47
C TRP A 10 21.83 -21.18 -5.88
N GLU A 11 21.07 -21.84 -6.72
CA GLU A 11 19.96 -22.73 -6.36
C GLU A 11 20.43 -24.11 -5.87
N GLY A 12 21.74 -24.39 -5.84
CA GLY A 12 22.32 -25.61 -5.31
C GLY A 12 22.55 -26.72 -6.36
N SER A 13 22.37 -26.42 -7.65
CA SER A 13 22.64 -27.41 -8.70
C SER A 13 24.14 -27.62 -8.90
N THR A 14 24.58 -28.88 -8.86
CA THR A 14 25.96 -29.29 -9.13
C THR A 14 26.11 -29.91 -10.52
N VAL A 15 25.07 -29.88 -11.35
CA VAL A 15 25.08 -30.43 -12.72
C VAL A 15 26.11 -29.72 -13.57
N GLY A 16 27.02 -30.50 -14.20
CA GLY A 16 28.12 -29.96 -15.00
C GLY A 16 29.42 -29.75 -14.23
N TYR A 17 29.46 -30.08 -12.93
CA TYR A 17 30.69 -30.05 -12.13
C TYR A 17 31.05 -31.46 -11.67
N PRO A 18 32.35 -31.85 -11.73
CA PRO A 18 32.82 -33.20 -11.36
C PRO A 18 32.58 -33.52 -9.88
N SER A 19 32.53 -32.53 -9.01
CA SER A 19 32.27 -32.69 -7.58
C SER A 19 31.57 -31.47 -6.96
N HIS A 20 30.93 -31.69 -5.79
CA HIS A 20 30.40 -30.57 -4.98
C HIS A 20 31.46 -29.53 -4.64
N SER A 21 32.71 -29.94 -4.41
CA SER A 21 33.80 -29.02 -4.07
C SER A 21 34.18 -28.12 -5.25
N GLU A 22 34.04 -28.59 -6.47
CA GLU A 22 34.28 -27.78 -7.67
C GLU A 22 33.10 -26.83 -7.96
N ALA A 23 31.87 -27.24 -7.68
CA ALA A 23 30.70 -26.36 -7.73
C ALA A 23 30.82 -25.24 -6.68
N ASP A 24 31.26 -25.56 -5.46
CA ASP A 24 31.54 -24.56 -4.41
C ASP A 24 32.57 -23.52 -4.85
N LEU A 25 33.67 -23.97 -5.42
CA LEU A 25 34.74 -23.12 -5.93
C LEU A 25 34.22 -22.24 -7.11
N ALA A 26 33.44 -22.84 -8.00
CA ALA A 26 32.88 -22.12 -9.15
C ALA A 26 31.89 -21.02 -8.74
N LEU A 27 31.10 -21.26 -7.69
CA LEU A 27 30.24 -20.19 -7.13
C LEU A 27 31.10 -19.12 -6.47
N CYS A 28 32.10 -19.50 -5.65
CA CYS A 28 33.01 -18.54 -5.00
C CYS A 28 33.79 -17.67 -6.00
N MET A 29 34.22 -18.22 -7.13
CA MET A 29 34.89 -17.44 -8.18
C MET A 29 33.98 -16.37 -8.77
N ARG A 30 32.69 -16.67 -8.97
CA ARG A 30 31.70 -15.69 -9.44
C ARG A 30 31.40 -14.64 -8.38
N LEU A 31 31.30 -15.04 -7.13
CA LEU A 31 31.16 -14.10 -6.01
C LEU A 31 32.38 -13.19 -5.91
N ALA A 32 33.60 -13.71 -6.05
CA ALA A 32 34.83 -12.92 -6.02
C ALA A 32 34.82 -11.80 -7.09
N PHE A 33 34.35 -12.09 -8.30
CA PHE A 33 34.19 -11.10 -9.37
C PHE A 33 33.25 -9.97 -8.97
N TRP A 34 32.06 -10.29 -8.46
CA TRP A 34 31.02 -9.31 -8.14
C TRP A 34 31.25 -8.54 -6.83
N THR A 35 31.90 -9.16 -5.84
CA THR A 35 32.19 -8.54 -4.53
C THR A 35 33.52 -7.78 -4.47
N GLY A 36 34.24 -7.68 -5.57
CA GLY A 36 35.56 -7.08 -5.56
C GLY A 36 36.57 -7.84 -4.69
N ARG A 37 36.41 -9.18 -4.57
CA ARG A 37 37.23 -10.07 -3.73
C ARG A 37 37.07 -9.83 -2.24
N ASN A 38 35.93 -9.34 -1.77
CA ASN A 38 35.68 -9.16 -0.34
C ASN A 38 35.32 -10.52 0.32
N PRO A 39 36.19 -11.08 1.16
CA PRO A 39 35.99 -12.44 1.70
C PRO A 39 34.79 -12.54 2.65
N VAL A 40 34.51 -11.50 3.43
CA VAL A 40 33.38 -11.46 4.37
C VAL A 40 32.06 -11.46 3.62
N GLN A 41 31.99 -10.67 2.57
CA GLN A 41 30.79 -10.61 1.73
C GLN A 41 30.60 -11.91 0.93
N MET A 42 31.69 -12.52 0.48
CA MET A 42 31.63 -13.82 -0.22
C MET A 42 31.13 -14.95 0.70
N ASP A 43 31.57 -15.01 1.95
CA ASP A 43 31.08 -15.99 2.93
C ASP A 43 29.61 -15.80 3.23
N SER A 44 29.19 -14.55 3.50
CA SER A 44 27.79 -14.20 3.75
C SER A 44 26.87 -14.59 2.59
N LEU A 45 27.29 -14.34 1.34
CA LEU A 45 26.54 -14.71 0.15
C LEU A 45 26.52 -16.23 -0.09
N PHE A 46 27.65 -16.91 0.12
CA PHE A 46 27.69 -18.37 -0.05
C PHE A 46 26.75 -19.10 0.92
N ARG A 47 26.66 -18.64 2.17
CA ARG A 47 25.76 -19.19 3.20
C ARG A 47 24.27 -19.06 2.80
N GLN A 48 23.91 -18.14 1.92
CA GLN A 48 22.55 -17.96 1.41
C GLN A 48 22.26 -18.82 0.17
N SER A 49 23.26 -19.50 -0.38
CA SER A 49 23.09 -20.34 -1.58
C SER A 49 22.64 -21.77 -1.22
N GLY A 50 22.00 -22.43 -2.16
CA GLY A 50 21.63 -23.85 -2.04
C GLY A 50 22.80 -24.83 -1.99
N LEU A 51 24.07 -24.38 -2.15
CA LEU A 51 25.27 -25.18 -1.97
C LEU A 51 25.77 -25.20 -0.51
N MET A 52 25.18 -24.37 0.37
CA MET A 52 25.55 -24.35 1.79
C MET A 52 25.27 -25.70 2.46
N ARG A 53 26.27 -26.24 3.20
CA ARG A 53 26.16 -27.47 3.95
C ARG A 53 27.16 -27.47 5.11
N GLU A 54 26.99 -28.36 6.06
CA GLU A 54 27.85 -28.48 7.30
C GLU A 54 29.35 -28.51 7.02
N LYS A 55 29.76 -29.08 5.89
CA LYS A 55 31.17 -29.12 5.46
C LYS A 55 31.77 -27.71 5.36
N TRP A 56 30.98 -26.68 5.11
CA TRP A 56 31.46 -25.30 4.94
C TRP A 56 32.19 -24.80 6.19
N ASP A 57 31.68 -25.15 7.36
CA ASP A 57 32.20 -24.75 8.66
C ASP A 57 33.22 -25.80 9.25
N SER A 58 33.47 -26.89 8.54
CA SER A 58 34.42 -27.89 9.00
C SER A 58 35.86 -27.37 8.96
N ALA A 59 36.56 -27.38 10.10
CA ALA A 59 37.92 -26.90 10.21
C ALA A 59 38.95 -28.01 10.01
N ARG A 60 40.00 -27.72 9.26
CA ARG A 60 41.24 -28.54 9.17
C ARG A 60 42.45 -27.62 9.34
N ALA A 61 43.34 -27.96 10.28
CA ALA A 61 44.54 -27.17 10.57
C ALA A 61 44.29 -25.69 10.89
N GLY A 62 43.16 -25.37 11.58
CA GLY A 62 42.83 -24.01 12.03
C GLY A 62 42.12 -23.13 11.00
N ILE A 63 41.82 -23.64 9.80
CA ILE A 63 41.11 -22.91 8.73
C ILE A 63 39.87 -23.70 8.34
N THR A 64 38.72 -23.03 8.14
CA THR A 64 37.50 -23.69 7.68
C THR A 64 37.59 -24.05 6.21
N TYR A 65 36.81 -25.05 5.79
CA TYR A 65 36.70 -25.40 4.37
C TYR A 65 36.20 -24.21 3.54
N GLY A 66 35.25 -23.42 4.07
CA GLY A 66 34.73 -22.20 3.45
C GLY A 66 35.81 -21.14 3.25
N GLU A 67 36.59 -20.84 4.31
CA GLU A 67 37.70 -19.89 4.22
C GLU A 67 38.75 -20.31 3.19
N SER A 68 39.14 -21.58 3.19
CA SER A 68 40.09 -22.13 2.22
C SER A 68 39.57 -22.01 0.77
N THR A 69 38.29 -22.30 0.56
CA THR A 69 37.63 -22.21 -0.77
C THR A 69 37.54 -20.76 -1.26
N ILE A 70 37.18 -19.83 -0.36
CA ILE A 70 37.14 -18.38 -0.67
C ILE A 70 38.52 -17.85 -1.02
N GLN A 71 39.56 -18.17 -0.23
CA GLN A 71 40.93 -17.74 -0.51
C GLN A 71 41.42 -18.28 -1.87
N ARG A 72 41.11 -19.52 -2.18
CA ARG A 72 41.47 -20.12 -3.48
C ARG A 72 40.71 -19.41 -4.62
N ALA A 73 39.45 -19.07 -4.46
CA ALA A 73 38.67 -18.34 -5.44
C ALA A 73 39.18 -16.92 -5.67
N ILE A 74 39.56 -16.22 -4.60
CA ILE A 74 40.17 -14.88 -4.66
C ILE A 74 41.49 -14.92 -5.43
N GLY A 75 42.34 -15.91 -5.15
CA GLY A 75 43.63 -16.07 -5.85
C GLY A 75 43.50 -16.38 -7.35
N GLN A 76 42.44 -17.04 -7.76
CA GLN A 76 42.15 -17.37 -9.18
C GLN A 76 41.34 -16.30 -9.93
N CYS A 77 40.70 -15.38 -9.22
CA CYS A 77 39.92 -14.32 -9.83
C CYS A 77 40.85 -13.21 -10.38
N ARG A 78 40.98 -13.12 -11.70
CA ARG A 78 41.88 -12.14 -12.36
C ARG A 78 41.26 -10.76 -12.48
N GLU A 79 39.95 -10.68 -12.66
CA GLU A 79 39.19 -9.43 -12.90
C GLU A 79 38.07 -9.29 -11.88
N THR A 80 37.71 -8.05 -11.55
CA THR A 80 36.57 -7.73 -10.71
C THR A 80 35.62 -6.82 -11.45
N TYR A 81 34.36 -6.84 -11.11
CA TYR A 81 33.36 -5.95 -11.70
C TYR A 81 33.71 -4.50 -11.40
N THR A 82 33.85 -3.71 -12.46
CA THR A 82 33.98 -2.26 -12.39
C THR A 82 32.72 -1.67 -13.02
N PRO A 83 31.92 -0.87 -12.29
CA PRO A 83 30.74 -0.26 -12.87
C PRO A 83 31.10 0.65 -14.04
N PRO A 84 30.30 0.68 -15.12
CA PRO A 84 30.56 1.54 -16.27
C PRO A 84 30.61 3.00 -15.82
N LYS A 85 31.65 3.74 -16.27
CA LYS A 85 31.72 5.20 -16.05
C LYS A 85 30.49 5.84 -16.69
N LYS A 86 29.78 6.67 -15.93
CA LYS A 86 28.71 7.51 -16.48
C LYS A 86 29.30 8.35 -17.61
N PRO A 87 28.61 8.50 -18.75
CA PRO A 87 29.08 9.34 -19.84
C PRO A 87 29.28 10.78 -19.35
N ASP A 88 30.42 11.39 -19.69
CA ASP A 88 30.69 12.79 -19.43
C ASP A 88 29.67 13.65 -20.15
N VAL A 89 28.73 14.22 -19.41
CA VAL A 89 27.83 15.25 -19.94
C VAL A 89 28.65 16.53 -20.11
N LYS A 90 28.97 16.90 -21.35
CA LYS A 90 29.60 18.19 -21.66
C LYS A 90 28.67 19.31 -21.19
N PRO A 91 29.18 20.32 -20.47
CA PRO A 91 28.35 21.42 -20.00
C PRO A 91 27.84 22.24 -21.20
N ILE A 92 26.53 22.43 -21.25
CA ILE A 92 25.90 23.38 -22.18
C ILE A 92 26.30 24.78 -21.72
N LYS A 93 26.92 25.53 -22.61
CA LYS A 93 27.25 26.96 -22.37
C LYS A 93 25.92 27.72 -22.31
N ALA A 94 25.57 28.21 -21.13
CA ALA A 94 24.52 29.19 -20.96
C ALA A 94 25.17 30.59 -21.03
N ASP A 95 24.65 31.43 -21.91
CA ASP A 95 25.05 32.81 -22.04
C ASP A 95 24.77 33.59 -20.74
N ALA A 96 25.76 34.39 -20.34
CA ALA A 96 25.77 35.06 -19.06
C ALA A 96 24.79 36.24 -19.02
N ILE A 97 23.89 36.23 -18.05
CA ILE A 97 23.14 37.40 -17.57
C ILE A 97 23.92 37.96 -16.36
N PRO A 98 24.35 39.25 -16.35
CA PRO A 98 25.13 39.79 -15.25
C PRO A 98 24.24 40.09 -14.04
N VAL A 99 24.39 39.35 -12.97
CA VAL A 99 23.87 39.73 -11.65
C VAL A 99 25.04 40.08 -10.74
N LYS A 100 25.21 41.38 -10.48
CA LYS A 100 26.05 41.88 -9.40
C LYS A 100 25.34 41.66 -8.08
N GLN A 101 25.85 40.79 -7.24
CA GLN A 101 25.81 40.92 -5.78
C GLN A 101 26.93 40.06 -5.18
N GLU A 102 27.87 40.75 -4.53
CA GLU A 102 28.88 40.12 -3.66
C GLU A 102 28.20 39.51 -2.48
N VAL A 103 28.16 38.15 -2.43
CA VAL A 103 27.87 37.41 -1.21
C VAL A 103 29.16 36.75 -0.77
N ALA A 104 29.63 37.14 0.43
CA ALA A 104 30.80 36.57 1.06
C ALA A 104 30.72 35.03 1.07
N SER A 105 31.64 34.40 0.35
CA SER A 105 31.73 32.92 0.27
C SER A 105 32.24 32.36 1.59
N LYS A 106 31.32 31.75 2.36
CA LYS A 106 31.73 30.78 3.38
C LYS A 106 32.41 29.59 2.71
N PRO A 107 33.53 29.06 3.26
CA PRO A 107 34.19 27.91 2.66
C PRO A 107 33.24 26.73 2.60
N ILE A 108 32.97 26.26 1.40
CA ILE A 108 32.17 25.05 1.17
C ILE A 108 33.02 23.89 1.68
N SER A 109 32.68 23.35 2.82
CA SER A 109 33.24 22.11 3.31
C SER A 109 33.01 21.03 2.23
N ARG A 110 34.08 20.46 1.68
CA ARG A 110 34.04 19.37 0.70
C ARG A 110 33.53 18.03 1.29
N PHE A 111 33.29 17.99 2.59
CA PHE A 111 32.73 16.85 3.28
C PHE A 111 31.22 17.09 3.51
N ILE A 112 30.39 16.51 2.67
CA ILE A 112 28.99 16.32 3.01
C ILE A 112 29.00 15.33 4.18
N PRO A 113 28.48 15.69 5.37
CA PRO A 113 28.40 14.75 6.47
C PRO A 113 27.67 13.50 5.97
N ILE A 114 28.25 12.33 6.25
CA ILE A 114 27.64 11.03 5.94
C ILE A 114 26.31 11.02 6.68
N ARG A 115 25.21 11.15 5.95
CA ARG A 115 23.89 10.96 6.52
C ARG A 115 23.76 9.49 6.88
N PRO A 116 23.31 9.15 8.10
CA PRO A 116 22.95 7.79 8.42
C PRO A 116 21.98 7.26 7.35
N LEU A 117 22.19 6.02 6.89
CA LEU A 117 21.29 5.36 5.93
C LEU A 117 19.90 5.13 6.52
N THR A 118 19.79 5.13 7.83
CA THR A 118 18.52 5.15 8.56
C THR A 118 18.17 6.60 8.88
N PRO A 119 17.10 7.15 8.30
CA PRO A 119 16.61 8.46 8.69
C PRO A 119 16.32 8.44 10.20
N GLN A 120 16.88 9.36 10.95
CA GLN A 120 16.41 9.58 12.31
C GLN A 120 15.03 10.25 12.18
N TRP A 121 14.00 9.63 12.71
CA TRP A 121 12.63 10.15 12.69
C TRP A 121 12.52 11.57 13.27
N SER A 122 13.52 12.00 14.07
CA SER A 122 13.66 13.35 14.63
C SER A 122 13.93 14.45 13.60
N ASP A 123 14.41 14.11 12.42
CA ASP A 123 14.86 15.07 11.39
C ASP A 123 13.81 15.36 10.32
N LEU A 124 12.59 14.84 10.51
CA LEU A 124 11.50 15.08 9.56
C LEU A 124 10.97 16.53 9.72
N PRO A 125 10.62 17.19 8.61
CA PRO A 125 10.04 18.52 8.66
C PRO A 125 8.67 18.48 9.34
N ALA A 126 8.34 19.51 10.11
CA ALA A 126 7.00 19.69 10.64
C ALA A 126 5.98 19.83 9.51
N PHE A 127 4.76 19.39 9.75
CA PHE A 127 3.68 19.53 8.76
C PHE A 127 3.40 21.02 8.49
N PRO A 128 3.33 21.46 7.22
CA PRO A 128 3.10 22.85 6.86
C PRO A 128 1.62 23.24 7.06
N LEU A 129 1.25 23.58 8.29
CA LEU A 129 -0.15 23.92 8.63
C LEU A 129 -0.75 25.00 7.75
N ASP A 130 0.07 25.98 7.33
CA ASP A 130 -0.38 27.08 6.47
C ASP A 130 -0.80 26.65 5.07
N ALA A 131 -0.42 25.43 4.64
CA ALA A 131 -0.88 24.86 3.40
C ALA A 131 -2.34 24.35 3.45
N LEU A 132 -2.90 24.18 4.66
CA LEU A 132 -4.29 23.75 4.82
C LEU A 132 -5.27 24.92 4.66
N PRO A 133 -6.48 24.65 4.10
CA PRO A 133 -7.57 25.62 4.16
C PRO A 133 -7.87 26.03 5.59
N GLU A 134 -8.27 27.30 5.79
CA GLU A 134 -8.43 27.91 7.11
C GLU A 134 -9.27 27.07 8.08
N THR A 135 -10.43 26.57 7.61
CA THR A 135 -11.33 25.75 8.44
C THR A 135 -10.65 24.47 8.93
N LEU A 136 -9.95 23.75 8.04
CA LEU A 136 -9.26 22.52 8.42
C LEU A 136 -8.04 22.80 9.31
N ARG A 137 -7.29 23.86 8.99
CA ARG A 137 -6.13 24.32 9.78
C ARG A 137 -6.52 24.62 11.22
N SER A 138 -7.53 25.47 11.39
CA SER A 138 -8.01 25.89 12.72
C SER A 138 -8.54 24.70 13.51
N TYR A 139 -9.29 23.81 12.88
CA TYR A 139 -9.82 22.62 13.54
C TYR A 139 -8.72 21.63 13.91
N ALA A 140 -7.78 21.34 13.02
CA ALA A 140 -6.65 20.45 13.29
C ALA A 140 -5.77 20.99 14.43
N ALA A 141 -5.52 22.32 14.45
CA ALA A 141 -4.78 22.96 15.52
C ALA A 141 -5.51 22.83 16.87
N ALA A 142 -6.82 23.09 16.91
CA ALA A 142 -7.63 22.96 18.12
C ALA A 142 -7.67 21.50 18.64
N VAL A 143 -7.81 20.51 17.76
CA VAL A 143 -7.77 19.10 18.14
C VAL A 143 -6.39 18.72 18.69
N ALA A 144 -5.31 19.17 18.05
CA ALA A 144 -3.95 18.92 18.50
C ALA A 144 -3.67 19.53 19.89
N GLU A 145 -4.10 20.76 20.11
CA GLU A 145 -4.00 21.46 21.40
C GLU A 145 -4.78 20.72 22.48
N HIS A 146 -6.05 20.42 22.23
CA HIS A 146 -6.90 19.70 23.19
C HIS A 146 -6.35 18.31 23.53
N SER A 147 -5.88 17.57 22.55
CA SER A 147 -5.31 16.24 22.74
C SER A 147 -3.86 16.25 23.20
N GLN A 148 -3.21 17.43 23.24
CA GLN A 148 -1.78 17.59 23.55
C GLN A 148 -0.88 16.72 22.67
N THR A 149 -1.18 16.70 21.36
CA THR A 149 -0.44 15.96 20.33
C THR A 149 0.20 16.93 19.35
N SER A 150 1.03 16.40 18.42
CA SER A 150 1.50 17.21 17.30
C SER A 150 0.36 17.52 16.33
N PRO A 151 0.28 18.74 15.78
CA PRO A 151 -0.71 19.08 14.75
C PRO A 151 -0.58 18.24 13.47
N ASP A 152 0.60 17.65 13.20
CA ASP A 152 0.84 16.75 12.07
C ASP A 152 -0.19 15.61 12.02
N MET A 153 -0.47 15.00 13.19
CA MET A 153 -1.42 13.90 13.30
C MET A 153 -2.82 14.32 12.85
N ALA A 154 -3.35 15.39 13.42
CA ALA A 154 -4.68 15.90 13.10
C ALA A 154 -4.76 16.34 11.62
N SER A 155 -3.71 16.99 11.11
CA SER A 155 -3.65 17.50 9.76
C SER A 155 -3.72 16.39 8.71
N VAL A 156 -2.93 15.32 8.85
CA VAL A 156 -2.91 14.20 7.90
C VAL A 156 -4.22 13.40 7.97
N ILE A 157 -4.77 13.18 9.16
CA ILE A 157 -6.10 12.57 9.29
C ILE A 157 -7.16 13.46 8.61
N GLY A 158 -7.08 14.78 8.78
CA GLY A 158 -7.98 15.73 8.16
C GLY A 158 -7.94 15.73 6.63
N LEU A 159 -6.76 15.57 6.02
CA LEU A 159 -6.63 15.37 4.57
C LEU A 159 -7.33 14.08 4.12
N GLY A 160 -7.19 13.00 4.88
CA GLY A 160 -7.92 11.77 4.63
C GLY A 160 -9.43 11.96 4.70
N VAL A 161 -9.94 12.68 5.70
CA VAL A 161 -11.37 13.01 5.85
C VAL A 161 -11.88 13.82 4.65
N LEU A 162 -11.13 14.83 4.19
CA LEU A 162 -11.47 15.58 2.98
C LEU A 162 -11.51 14.66 1.75
N SER A 163 -10.58 13.74 1.62
CA SER A 163 -10.58 12.75 0.55
C SER A 163 -11.87 11.92 0.56
N VAL A 164 -12.32 11.44 1.72
CA VAL A 164 -13.61 10.71 1.85
C VAL A 164 -14.79 11.56 1.40
N CYS A 165 -14.80 12.85 1.72
CA CYS A 165 -15.87 13.75 1.31
C CYS A 165 -15.92 14.01 -0.19
N LEU A 166 -14.78 13.96 -0.88
CA LEU A 166 -14.60 14.35 -2.28
C LEU A 166 -14.52 13.16 -3.23
N GLN A 167 -14.14 11.97 -2.75
CA GLN A 167 -13.99 10.77 -3.56
C GLN A 167 -15.26 10.41 -4.33
N GLY A 168 -15.11 9.97 -5.57
CA GLY A 168 -16.22 9.63 -6.45
C GLY A 168 -17.05 10.84 -6.96
N LYS A 169 -16.80 12.06 -6.45
CA LYS A 169 -17.50 13.29 -6.86
C LYS A 169 -16.64 14.19 -7.74
N TYR A 170 -15.33 14.18 -7.51
CA TYR A 170 -14.37 15.05 -8.18
C TYR A 170 -13.14 14.27 -8.61
N GLN A 171 -12.51 14.75 -9.68
CA GLN A 171 -11.22 14.29 -10.17
C GLN A 171 -10.31 15.50 -10.35
N VAL A 172 -9.00 15.29 -10.29
CA VAL A 172 -7.99 16.32 -10.56
C VAL A 172 -7.37 16.05 -11.93
N GLU A 173 -7.39 17.05 -12.78
CA GLU A 173 -6.66 17.06 -14.03
C GLU A 173 -5.28 17.70 -13.77
N GLY A 174 -4.22 16.89 -13.70
CA GLY A 174 -2.86 17.37 -13.46
C GLY A 174 -2.20 17.93 -14.70
N THR A 175 -2.45 17.32 -15.85
CA THR A 175 -2.06 17.77 -17.19
C THR A 175 -3.21 17.49 -18.15
N PRO A 176 -3.34 18.22 -19.28
CA PRO A 176 -4.43 18.00 -20.23
C PRO A 176 -4.57 16.54 -20.64
N GLY A 177 -5.74 15.95 -20.37
CA GLY A 177 -6.04 14.54 -20.65
C GLY A 177 -5.56 13.53 -19.63
N TYR A 178 -4.92 13.96 -18.52
CA TYR A 178 -4.51 13.08 -17.42
C TYR A 178 -5.27 13.45 -16.14
N THR A 179 -6.21 12.59 -15.76
CA THR A 179 -7.05 12.78 -14.58
C THR A 179 -6.75 11.74 -13.50
N GLU A 180 -6.74 12.19 -12.25
CA GLU A 180 -6.56 11.36 -11.06
C GLU A 180 -7.77 11.44 -10.14
N GLN A 181 -8.07 10.33 -9.48
CA GLN A 181 -9.10 10.28 -8.45
C GLN A 181 -8.64 11.00 -7.18
N LEU A 182 -9.57 11.60 -6.45
CA LEU A 182 -9.29 12.19 -5.13
C LEU A 182 -9.28 11.13 -4.03
N SER A 183 -8.53 10.06 -4.24
CA SER A 183 -8.31 8.98 -3.27
C SER A 183 -7.00 9.20 -2.56
N LEU A 184 -7.02 9.39 -1.24
CA LEU A 184 -5.81 9.47 -0.43
C LEU A 184 -5.72 8.28 0.51
N TYR A 185 -4.53 7.69 0.58
CA TYR A 185 -4.14 6.76 1.62
C TYR A 185 -3.25 7.51 2.60
N THR A 186 -3.73 7.71 3.82
CA THR A 186 -3.00 8.40 4.87
C THR A 186 -2.64 7.45 6.00
N ALA A 187 -1.41 7.52 6.49
CA ALA A 187 -0.94 6.72 7.61
C ALA A 187 -0.17 7.58 8.61
N VAL A 188 -0.69 7.70 9.81
CA VAL A 188 0.01 8.34 10.93
C VAL A 188 0.73 7.27 11.73
N ILE A 189 2.04 7.41 11.83
CA ILE A 189 2.93 6.49 12.53
C ILE A 189 3.26 7.06 13.90
N ALA A 190 2.68 6.47 14.94
CA ALA A 190 2.89 6.94 16.30
C ALA A 190 2.89 5.79 17.32
N SER A 191 3.74 5.87 18.31
CA SER A 191 3.89 4.86 19.35
C SER A 191 2.61 4.67 20.17
N SER A 192 2.54 3.59 20.94
CA SER A 192 1.47 3.41 21.92
C SER A 192 1.51 4.54 22.94
N GLY A 193 0.34 5.02 23.40
CA GLY A 193 0.26 6.14 24.34
C GLY A 193 0.29 7.55 23.70
N GLU A 194 0.53 7.68 22.38
CA GLU A 194 0.51 8.98 21.66
C GLU A 194 -0.91 9.51 21.35
N ARG A 195 -1.93 8.99 22.02
CA ARG A 195 -3.32 9.45 21.92
C ARG A 195 -3.90 9.41 20.50
N LYS A 196 -3.47 8.45 19.68
CA LYS A 196 -3.96 8.24 18.29
C LYS A 196 -5.48 8.27 18.20
N SER A 197 -6.16 7.46 18.99
CA SER A 197 -7.63 7.41 19.04
C SER A 197 -8.26 8.72 19.53
N GLY A 198 -7.57 9.44 20.40
CA GLY A 198 -8.01 10.75 20.89
C GLY A 198 -8.01 11.84 19.83
N VAL A 199 -7.16 11.71 18.79
CA VAL A 199 -7.16 12.59 17.61
C VAL A 199 -8.05 12.05 16.51
N MET A 200 -8.01 10.74 16.23
CA MET A 200 -8.82 10.11 15.18
C MET A 200 -10.32 10.38 15.38
N ARG A 201 -10.83 10.15 16.60
CA ARG A 201 -12.26 10.30 16.91
C ARG A 201 -12.82 11.68 16.58
N PRO A 202 -12.30 12.82 17.08
CA PRO A 202 -12.84 14.11 16.69
C PRO A 202 -12.66 14.43 15.21
N MET A 203 -11.55 14.05 14.60
CA MET A 203 -11.30 14.31 13.16
C MET A 203 -12.25 13.57 12.24
N THR A 204 -12.63 12.33 12.57
CA THR A 204 -13.53 11.49 11.75
C THR A 204 -15.01 11.62 12.16
N ARG A 205 -15.30 12.25 13.31
CA ARG A 205 -16.66 12.43 13.82
C ARG A 205 -17.65 12.99 12.79
N PRO A 206 -17.30 14.00 11.98
CA PRO A 206 -18.24 14.54 10.99
C PRO A 206 -18.71 13.51 9.96
N LEU A 207 -17.87 12.53 9.60
CA LEU A 207 -18.25 11.45 8.69
C LEU A 207 -19.27 10.50 9.33
N TYR A 208 -19.07 10.17 10.61
CA TYR A 208 -19.97 9.27 11.35
C TYR A 208 -21.33 9.92 11.60
N GLU A 209 -21.32 11.20 11.98
CA GLU A 209 -22.55 11.96 12.20
C GLU A 209 -23.35 12.11 10.92
N TYR A 210 -22.69 12.46 9.80
CA TYR A 210 -23.36 12.57 8.50
C TYR A 210 -23.96 11.24 8.02
N GLU A 211 -23.19 10.13 8.12
CA GLU A 211 -23.69 8.79 7.75
C GLU A 211 -24.93 8.42 8.59
N HIS A 212 -24.85 8.66 9.90
CA HIS A 212 -25.95 8.36 10.82
C HIS A 212 -27.19 9.20 10.52
N GLU A 213 -27.06 10.52 10.43
CA GLU A 213 -28.15 11.44 10.14
C GLU A 213 -28.80 11.13 8.78
N TYR A 214 -28.00 10.89 7.75
CA TYR A 214 -28.50 10.51 6.44
C TYR A 214 -29.32 9.23 6.52
N ASN A 215 -28.81 8.20 7.19
CA ASN A 215 -29.49 6.92 7.31
C ASN A 215 -30.78 7.01 8.16
N GLU A 216 -30.81 7.83 9.20
CA GLU A 216 -32.03 8.10 9.96
C GLU A 216 -33.09 8.80 9.12
N GLN A 217 -32.71 9.85 8.39
CA GLN A 217 -33.63 10.61 7.53
C GLN A 217 -34.25 9.76 6.42
N HIS A 218 -33.47 8.86 5.80
CA HIS A 218 -33.91 8.02 4.69
C HIS A 218 -34.39 6.62 5.12
N ALA A 219 -34.38 6.30 6.42
CA ALA A 219 -34.69 4.98 6.92
C ALA A 219 -36.10 4.46 6.53
N SER A 220 -37.08 5.36 6.47
CA SER A 220 -38.44 4.99 6.07
C SER A 220 -38.53 4.68 4.57
N GLU A 221 -37.88 5.48 3.75
CA GLU A 221 -37.83 5.32 2.29
C GLU A 221 -37.06 4.04 1.90
N ILE A 222 -35.92 3.80 2.50
CA ILE A 222 -35.13 2.57 2.29
C ILE A 222 -35.95 1.33 2.67
N ARG A 223 -36.63 1.35 3.83
CA ARG A 223 -37.47 0.23 4.25
C ARG A 223 -38.68 0.03 3.33
N GLN A 224 -39.26 1.09 2.82
CA GLN A 224 -40.39 0.99 1.88
C GLN A 224 -39.90 0.40 0.55
N ASN A 225 -38.83 0.94 -0.01
CA ASN A 225 -38.21 0.44 -1.24
C ASN A 225 -37.87 -1.06 -1.14
N HIS A 226 -37.26 -1.48 -0.02
CA HIS A 226 -36.95 -2.89 0.21
C HIS A 226 -38.20 -3.77 0.22
N ARG A 227 -39.28 -3.36 0.91
CA ARG A 227 -40.56 -4.09 0.92
C ARG A 227 -41.20 -4.18 -0.45
N ASP A 228 -41.17 -3.10 -1.22
CA ASP A 228 -41.77 -3.04 -2.55
C ASP A 228 -41.01 -3.97 -3.51
N ARG A 229 -39.68 -3.93 -3.50
CA ARG A 229 -38.82 -4.84 -4.27
C ARG A 229 -39.02 -6.29 -3.87
N GLU A 230 -39.11 -6.58 -2.57
CA GLU A 230 -39.36 -7.93 -2.05
C GLU A 230 -40.74 -8.45 -2.50
N THR A 231 -41.74 -7.59 -2.53
CA THR A 231 -43.10 -7.95 -2.99
C THR A 231 -43.11 -8.27 -4.48
N LEU A 232 -42.46 -7.44 -5.30
CA LEU A 232 -42.28 -7.71 -6.73
C LEU A 232 -41.50 -9.03 -6.96
N GLN A 233 -40.40 -9.22 -6.26
CA GLN A 233 -39.58 -10.43 -6.39
C GLN A 233 -40.34 -11.71 -6.02
N ARG A 234 -41.16 -11.67 -4.93
CA ARG A 234 -42.00 -12.81 -4.55
C ARG A 234 -43.05 -13.14 -5.61
N ARG A 235 -43.64 -12.12 -6.24
CA ARG A 235 -44.63 -12.31 -7.28
C ARG A 235 -44.00 -12.88 -8.55
N ILE A 236 -42.82 -12.37 -8.95
CA ILE A 236 -42.01 -12.90 -10.05
C ILE A 236 -41.69 -14.40 -9.79
N ASN A 237 -41.14 -14.72 -8.61
CA ASN A 237 -40.79 -16.11 -8.25
C ASN A 237 -42.01 -17.03 -8.24
N THR A 238 -43.19 -16.51 -7.90
CA THR A 238 -44.43 -17.31 -7.90
C THR A 238 -44.90 -17.64 -9.32
N LEU A 239 -44.77 -16.68 -10.24
CA LEU A 239 -45.08 -16.88 -11.65
C LEU A 239 -44.05 -17.78 -12.34
N GLN A 240 -42.77 -17.61 -12.06
CA GLN A 240 -41.69 -18.46 -12.60
C GLN A 240 -41.85 -19.93 -12.18
N LYS A 241 -42.24 -20.22 -10.96
CA LYS A 241 -42.56 -21.60 -10.53
C LYS A 241 -43.75 -22.22 -11.26
N LYS A 242 -44.68 -21.40 -11.76
CA LYS A 242 -45.79 -21.87 -12.59
C LYS A 242 -45.39 -22.05 -14.06
N GLU A 243 -44.35 -21.33 -14.53
CA GLU A 243 -43.81 -21.47 -15.87
C GLU A 243 -43.37 -22.90 -16.17
N GLU A 244 -42.88 -23.64 -15.19
CA GLU A 244 -42.56 -25.07 -15.28
C GLU A 244 -43.81 -25.95 -15.64
N THR A 245 -45.05 -25.38 -15.50
CA THR A 245 -46.34 -26.08 -15.70
C THR A 245 -47.19 -25.53 -16.85
N SER A 246 -46.71 -24.59 -17.66
CA SER A 246 -47.34 -23.77 -18.69
C SER A 246 -48.08 -22.52 -18.17
N LEU A 247 -47.51 -21.35 -18.46
CA LEU A 247 -48.16 -20.04 -18.30
C LEU A 247 -49.11 -19.78 -19.49
N ASP A 248 -50.20 -19.09 -19.24
CA ASP A 248 -50.95 -18.48 -20.32
C ASP A 248 -50.30 -17.14 -20.73
N TRP A 249 -50.65 -16.61 -21.92
CA TRP A 249 -50.07 -15.38 -22.46
C TRP A 249 -50.23 -14.15 -21.54
N VAL A 250 -51.31 -14.13 -20.71
CA VAL A 250 -51.53 -13.05 -19.74
C VAL A 250 -50.53 -13.10 -18.61
N GLN A 251 -50.22 -14.30 -18.12
CA GLN A 251 -49.26 -14.58 -17.05
C GLN A 251 -47.84 -14.29 -17.55
N GLU A 252 -47.51 -14.62 -18.80
CA GLU A 252 -46.21 -14.29 -19.41
C GLU A 252 -46.04 -12.75 -19.52
N SER A 253 -47.09 -12.04 -19.97
CA SER A 253 -47.06 -10.60 -20.04
C SER A 253 -46.95 -9.95 -18.65
N GLU A 254 -47.62 -10.50 -17.65
CA GLU A 254 -47.53 -10.04 -16.26
C GLU A 254 -46.10 -10.27 -15.72
N LEU A 255 -45.52 -11.41 -15.96
CA LEU A 255 -44.15 -11.72 -15.56
C LEU A 255 -43.14 -10.73 -16.17
N PHE A 256 -43.25 -10.48 -17.47
CA PHE A 256 -42.39 -9.49 -18.15
C PHE A 256 -42.52 -8.10 -17.54
N ASN A 257 -43.76 -7.61 -17.34
CA ASN A 257 -43.99 -6.30 -16.73
C ASN A 257 -43.44 -6.16 -15.31
N LEU A 258 -43.57 -7.23 -14.49
CA LEU A 258 -43.03 -7.24 -13.13
C LEU A 258 -41.50 -7.25 -13.11
N GLN A 259 -40.88 -7.95 -14.05
CA GLN A 259 -39.40 -7.96 -14.22
C GLN A 259 -38.91 -6.58 -14.64
N GLU A 260 -39.60 -5.93 -15.58
CA GLU A 260 -39.28 -4.57 -16.01
C GLU A 260 -39.44 -3.58 -14.87
N GLN A 261 -40.55 -3.63 -14.11
CA GLN A 261 -40.76 -2.79 -12.91
C GLN A 261 -39.65 -2.98 -11.87
N LEU A 262 -39.22 -4.23 -11.63
CA LEU A 262 -38.15 -4.51 -10.69
C LEU A 262 -36.78 -3.99 -11.17
N ALA A 263 -36.53 -4.09 -12.48
CA ALA A 263 -35.28 -3.59 -13.10
C ALA A 263 -35.21 -2.06 -13.06
N ASP A 264 -36.34 -1.39 -13.29
CA ASP A 264 -36.42 0.09 -13.25
C ASP A 264 -36.44 0.66 -11.83
N MET A 265 -36.73 -0.17 -10.83
CA MET A 265 -36.74 0.28 -9.42
C MET A 265 -35.34 0.18 -8.82
N PRO A 266 -34.65 1.30 -8.55
CA PRO A 266 -33.34 1.28 -7.93
C PRO A 266 -33.40 0.64 -6.53
N GLU A 267 -32.38 -0.12 -6.17
CA GLU A 267 -32.24 -0.65 -4.81
C GLU A 267 -31.67 0.42 -3.91
N LEU A 268 -32.49 0.98 -3.02
CA LEU A 268 -32.04 1.95 -2.04
C LEU A 268 -31.36 1.22 -0.87
N LYS A 269 -30.10 1.55 -0.63
CA LYS A 269 -29.27 1.01 0.46
C LYS A 269 -28.92 2.10 1.46
N PRO A 270 -28.68 1.76 2.73
CA PRO A 270 -28.12 2.71 3.67
C PRO A 270 -26.76 3.24 3.15
N LEU A 271 -26.55 4.54 3.31
CA LEU A 271 -25.24 5.13 3.04
C LEU A 271 -24.18 4.50 3.93
N ARG A 272 -23.04 4.17 3.35
CA ARG A 272 -21.88 3.69 4.06
C ARG A 272 -20.61 4.38 3.55
N LEU A 273 -20.03 5.23 4.37
CA LEU A 273 -18.85 6.01 4.00
C LEU A 273 -17.56 5.29 4.33
N TYR A 274 -17.58 4.40 5.33
CA TYR A 274 -16.36 3.77 5.84
C TYR A 274 -16.58 2.31 6.26
N ALA A 275 -15.48 1.57 6.27
CA ALA A 275 -15.30 0.28 6.92
C ALA A 275 -14.09 0.37 7.86
N ASP A 276 -14.06 -0.42 8.92
CA ASP A 276 -12.92 -0.50 9.84
C ASP A 276 -12.10 -1.77 9.57
N ASP A 277 -12.65 -2.94 9.89
CA ASP A 277 -12.03 -4.24 9.65
C ASP A 277 -12.82 -5.02 8.61
N CYS A 278 -12.21 -5.28 7.46
CA CYS A 278 -12.84 -6.04 6.39
C CYS A 278 -11.81 -6.72 5.49
N SER A 279 -12.12 -7.93 5.03
CA SER A 279 -11.29 -8.59 4.02
C SER A 279 -11.35 -7.84 2.68
N SER A 280 -10.34 -8.04 1.82
CA SER A 280 -10.33 -7.42 0.48
C SER A 280 -11.56 -7.78 -0.35
N GLU A 281 -12.10 -9.00 -0.15
CA GLU A 281 -13.31 -9.45 -0.81
C GLU A 281 -14.56 -8.73 -0.28
N ALA A 282 -14.65 -8.53 1.04
CA ALA A 282 -15.72 -7.76 1.65
C ALA A 282 -15.65 -6.30 1.26
N LEU A 283 -14.44 -5.75 1.16
CA LEU A 283 -14.21 -4.38 0.73
C LEU A 283 -14.71 -4.16 -0.72
N ALA A 284 -14.41 -5.07 -1.63
CA ALA A 284 -14.92 -5.00 -3.01
C ALA A 284 -16.46 -5.04 -3.06
N SER A 285 -17.09 -5.94 -2.30
CA SER A 285 -18.56 -6.00 -2.24
C SER A 285 -19.18 -4.75 -1.61
N LEU A 286 -18.53 -4.18 -0.57
CA LEU A 286 -18.97 -2.91 0.01
C LEU A 286 -18.86 -1.75 -0.99
N MET A 287 -17.77 -1.69 -1.75
CA MET A 287 -17.61 -0.70 -2.83
C MET A 287 -18.69 -0.85 -3.88
N ALA A 288 -18.95 -2.07 -4.38
CA ALA A 288 -19.98 -2.34 -5.36
C ALA A 288 -21.37 -1.91 -4.84
N ALA A 289 -21.68 -2.22 -3.58
CA ALA A 289 -22.94 -1.83 -2.94
C ALA A 289 -23.09 -0.32 -2.72
N ASN A 290 -21.97 0.43 -2.71
CA ASN A 290 -21.90 1.85 -2.38
C ASN A 290 -21.45 2.70 -3.59
N SER A 291 -21.95 2.36 -4.77
CA SER A 291 -21.68 3.10 -6.03
C SER A 291 -20.18 3.23 -6.37
N GLY A 292 -19.39 2.25 -5.99
CA GLY A 292 -17.94 2.20 -6.25
C GLY A 292 -17.07 2.96 -5.26
N THR A 293 -17.64 3.58 -4.23
CA THR A 293 -16.89 4.39 -3.26
C THR A 293 -16.95 3.83 -1.86
N ILE A 294 -15.83 3.78 -1.15
CA ILE A 294 -15.76 3.46 0.28
C ILE A 294 -14.46 4.03 0.86
N SER A 295 -14.37 4.17 2.16
CA SER A 295 -13.11 4.43 2.85
C SER A 295 -12.82 3.38 3.90
N VAL A 296 -11.55 3.23 4.28
CA VAL A 296 -11.14 2.42 5.42
C VAL A 296 -10.56 3.33 6.48
N ILE A 297 -11.14 3.29 7.69
CA ILE A 297 -10.71 4.11 8.82
C ILE A 297 -10.36 3.17 9.96
N SER A 298 -9.07 3.06 10.30
CA SER A 298 -8.64 2.17 11.38
C SER A 298 -7.55 2.81 12.25
N THR A 299 -7.66 2.56 13.57
CA THR A 299 -6.70 3.01 14.57
C THR A 299 -5.67 1.96 14.93
N GLU A 300 -5.79 0.77 14.37
CA GLU A 300 -4.94 -0.39 14.65
C GLU A 300 -4.36 -0.94 13.34
N GLY A 301 -3.15 -1.49 13.41
CA GLY A 301 -2.45 -2.02 12.25
C GLY A 301 -3.04 -3.30 11.65
N GLY A 302 -4.10 -3.88 12.23
CA GLY A 302 -4.71 -5.14 11.81
C GLY A 302 -5.15 -5.18 10.35
N ILE A 303 -5.51 -4.04 9.77
CA ILE A 303 -5.86 -3.96 8.35
C ILE A 303 -4.71 -4.37 7.42
N PHE A 304 -3.46 -4.12 7.81
CA PHE A 304 -2.30 -4.56 7.04
C PHE A 304 -2.10 -6.08 7.13
N ASP A 305 -2.44 -6.70 8.26
CA ASP A 305 -2.47 -8.16 8.39
C ASP A 305 -3.48 -8.78 7.42
N VAL A 306 -4.64 -8.14 7.28
CA VAL A 306 -5.68 -8.56 6.32
C VAL A 306 -5.18 -8.41 4.89
N MET A 307 -4.55 -7.28 4.55
CA MET A 307 -3.94 -7.06 3.25
C MET A 307 -2.83 -8.08 2.95
N ALA A 308 -2.02 -8.43 3.97
CA ALA A 308 -0.95 -9.43 3.87
C ALA A 308 -1.48 -10.86 3.69
N GLY A 309 -2.77 -11.08 3.86
CA GLY A 309 -3.40 -12.40 3.72
C GLY A 309 -3.31 -13.27 4.98
N ARG A 310 -3.23 -12.67 6.18
CA ARG A 310 -3.16 -13.43 7.45
C ARG A 310 -4.31 -14.43 7.62
N TYR A 311 -5.48 -14.11 7.07
CA TYR A 311 -6.69 -14.97 7.11
C TYR A 311 -6.92 -15.76 5.82
N ASN A 312 -6.21 -15.42 4.74
CA ASN A 312 -6.30 -16.08 3.45
C ASN A 312 -4.88 -16.47 3.01
N SER A 313 -4.69 -17.65 2.44
CA SER A 313 -3.38 -18.18 2.04
C SER A 313 -2.64 -17.34 0.96
N ARG A 314 -3.21 -16.22 0.50
CA ARG A 314 -2.62 -15.27 -0.46
C ARG A 314 -3.00 -13.84 -0.11
N ALA A 315 -2.01 -12.95 -0.12
CA ALA A 315 -2.23 -11.51 -0.02
C ALA A 315 -3.08 -11.02 -1.22
N ASN A 316 -4.20 -10.36 -0.94
CA ASN A 316 -5.06 -9.78 -1.97
C ASN A 316 -5.09 -8.26 -1.81
N ILE A 317 -4.13 -7.59 -2.45
CA ILE A 317 -3.99 -6.12 -2.42
C ILE A 317 -4.55 -5.45 -3.68
N ASP A 318 -5.10 -6.20 -4.63
CA ASP A 318 -5.54 -5.67 -5.93
C ASP A 318 -6.66 -4.63 -5.79
N VAL A 319 -7.61 -4.87 -4.87
CA VAL A 319 -8.69 -3.91 -4.58
C VAL A 319 -8.13 -2.57 -4.08
N TRP A 320 -7.08 -2.61 -3.26
CA TRP A 320 -6.41 -1.42 -2.75
C TRP A 320 -5.66 -0.67 -3.83
N LEU A 321 -4.95 -1.38 -4.71
CA LEU A 321 -4.20 -0.76 -5.81
C LEU A 321 -5.15 -0.10 -6.81
N LYS A 322 -6.19 -0.83 -7.22
CA LYS A 322 -7.18 -0.38 -8.20
C LYS A 322 -8.09 0.71 -7.63
N GLY A 323 -8.54 0.56 -6.39
CA GLY A 323 -9.38 1.56 -5.71
C GLY A 323 -8.68 2.89 -5.48
N HIS A 324 -7.34 2.90 -5.37
CA HIS A 324 -6.57 4.14 -5.32
C HIS A 324 -6.48 4.83 -6.68
N CYS A 325 -6.25 4.08 -7.76
CA CYS A 325 -6.03 4.64 -9.10
C CYS A 325 -7.32 4.82 -9.92
N GLY A 326 -8.45 4.24 -9.47
CA GLY A 326 -9.69 4.28 -10.23
C GLY A 326 -9.80 3.20 -11.32
N ASP A 327 -8.91 2.21 -11.31
CA ASP A 327 -8.92 1.12 -12.28
C ASP A 327 -10.08 0.15 -12.01
N ALA A 328 -10.79 -0.28 -13.07
CA ALA A 328 -11.95 -1.14 -12.94
C ALA A 328 -11.67 -2.44 -12.16
N ILE A 329 -12.57 -2.78 -11.25
CA ILE A 329 -12.52 -4.00 -10.43
C ILE A 329 -13.62 -4.93 -10.93
N TYR A 330 -13.24 -6.16 -11.31
CA TYR A 330 -14.14 -7.24 -11.65
C TYR A 330 -13.95 -8.37 -10.66
N VAL A 331 -15.04 -8.79 -10.02
CA VAL A 331 -15.03 -9.87 -9.01
C VAL A 331 -15.96 -10.98 -9.48
N ASP A 332 -15.38 -12.03 -10.04
CA ASP A 332 -16.10 -13.23 -10.43
C ASP A 332 -16.05 -14.26 -9.30
N ARG A 333 -17.19 -14.65 -8.76
CA ARG A 333 -17.30 -15.65 -7.69
C ARG A 333 -18.18 -16.80 -8.14
N LYS A 334 -17.81 -18.03 -7.75
CA LYS A 334 -18.60 -19.24 -8.09
C LYS A 334 -19.99 -19.27 -7.46
N THR A 335 -20.22 -18.50 -6.39
CA THR A 335 -21.42 -18.61 -5.53
C THR A 335 -22.29 -17.35 -5.50
N ARG A 336 -21.89 -16.28 -6.18
CA ARG A 336 -22.61 -14.99 -6.23
C ARG A 336 -22.55 -14.42 -7.63
N GLU A 337 -23.46 -13.50 -7.95
CA GLU A 337 -23.39 -12.71 -9.17
C GLU A 337 -22.05 -11.97 -9.28
N ALA A 338 -21.55 -11.83 -10.51
CA ALA A 338 -20.34 -11.09 -10.79
C ALA A 338 -20.53 -9.62 -10.43
N GLU A 339 -19.61 -9.05 -9.66
CA GLU A 339 -19.63 -7.64 -9.30
C GLU A 339 -18.64 -6.90 -10.19
N SER A 340 -19.05 -5.79 -10.82
CA SER A 340 -18.18 -4.92 -11.60
C SER A 340 -18.23 -3.50 -11.07
N ILE A 341 -17.07 -2.91 -10.81
CA ILE A 341 -16.94 -1.53 -10.36
C ILE A 341 -16.07 -0.82 -11.40
N LEU A 342 -16.69 0.01 -12.24
CA LEU A 342 -15.99 0.64 -13.35
C LEU A 342 -15.09 1.80 -12.89
N HIS A 343 -15.51 2.55 -11.87
CA HIS A 343 -14.80 3.69 -11.34
C HIS A 343 -14.67 3.58 -9.81
N PRO A 344 -13.86 2.62 -9.32
CA PRO A 344 -13.68 2.45 -7.88
C PRO A 344 -12.91 3.65 -7.30
N THR A 345 -13.31 4.08 -6.12
CA THR A 345 -12.59 5.11 -5.36
C THR A 345 -12.50 4.68 -3.90
N LEU A 346 -11.28 4.46 -3.45
CA LEU A 346 -10.98 4.01 -2.09
C LEU A 346 -10.06 5.00 -1.41
N SER A 347 -10.45 5.50 -0.25
CA SER A 347 -9.57 6.28 0.64
C SER A 347 -9.22 5.48 1.89
N ALA A 348 -8.06 5.75 2.49
CA ALA A 348 -7.64 5.10 3.74
C ALA A 348 -7.12 6.11 4.76
N ILE A 349 -7.59 5.99 6.00
CA ILE A 349 -7.17 6.83 7.13
C ILE A 349 -6.71 5.89 8.24
N LEU A 350 -5.40 5.72 8.37
CA LEU A 350 -4.84 4.74 9.29
C LEU A 350 -3.95 5.42 10.33
N THR A 351 -3.97 4.87 11.55
CA THR A 351 -2.96 5.21 12.56
C THR A 351 -2.33 3.92 13.05
N ILE A 352 -1.03 3.77 12.90
CA ILE A 352 -0.31 2.53 13.21
C ILE A 352 0.89 2.78 14.13
N GLN A 353 1.44 1.73 14.66
CA GLN A 353 2.68 1.78 15.45
C GLN A 353 3.90 1.63 14.54
N PRO A 354 5.09 2.16 14.93
CA PRO A 354 6.32 1.99 14.16
C PRO A 354 6.67 0.53 13.88
N SER A 355 6.49 -0.37 14.86
CA SER A 355 6.74 -1.80 14.69
C SER A 355 5.87 -2.46 13.62
N VAL A 356 4.62 -2.01 13.49
CA VAL A 356 3.71 -2.48 12.43
C VAL A 356 4.21 -2.03 11.05
N LEU A 357 4.69 -0.79 10.93
CA LEU A 357 5.26 -0.31 9.68
C LEU A 357 6.52 -1.10 9.29
N GLU A 358 7.42 -1.39 10.24
CA GLU A 358 8.62 -2.20 10.01
C GLU A 358 8.24 -3.59 9.48
N GLU A 359 7.29 -4.27 10.13
CA GLU A 359 6.80 -5.58 9.69
C GLU A 359 6.21 -5.55 8.26
N ILE A 360 5.47 -4.48 7.92
CA ILE A 360 4.88 -4.31 6.59
C ILE A 360 5.96 -4.05 5.54
N MET A 361 6.99 -3.25 5.86
CA MET A 361 8.09 -2.95 4.95
C MET A 361 8.89 -4.18 4.57
N ASP A 362 9.03 -5.14 5.50
CA ASP A 362 9.69 -6.43 5.26
C ASP A 362 8.84 -7.37 4.39
N ASN A 363 7.55 -7.10 4.24
CA ASN A 363 6.67 -7.89 3.39
C ASN A 363 6.89 -7.56 1.91
N THR A 364 7.57 -8.48 1.20
CA THR A 364 7.93 -8.31 -0.23
C THR A 364 6.74 -8.17 -1.16
N THR A 365 5.57 -8.70 -0.81
CA THR A 365 4.36 -8.58 -1.63
C THR A 365 3.80 -7.15 -1.57
N MET A 366 3.80 -6.54 -0.39
CA MET A 366 3.29 -5.18 -0.22
C MET A 366 4.25 -4.13 -0.78
N SER A 367 5.54 -4.26 -0.47
CA SER A 367 6.57 -3.33 -0.94
C SER A 367 6.80 -3.46 -2.45
N GLY A 368 6.89 -4.69 -2.98
CA GLY A 368 7.20 -4.95 -4.38
C GLY A 368 6.09 -4.57 -5.37
N ARG A 369 4.82 -4.50 -4.93
CA ARG A 369 3.67 -4.11 -5.76
C ARG A 369 3.27 -2.64 -5.63
N GLY A 370 4.03 -1.84 -4.89
CA GLY A 370 3.85 -0.39 -4.78
C GLY A 370 2.68 0.05 -3.90
N LEU A 371 2.11 -0.83 -3.06
CA LEU A 371 1.04 -0.45 -2.15
C LEU A 371 1.52 0.60 -1.14
N LEU A 372 2.68 0.39 -0.55
CA LEU A 372 3.25 1.30 0.45
C LEU A 372 3.58 2.68 -0.12
N ALA A 373 3.95 2.76 -1.40
CA ALA A 373 4.23 4.02 -2.07
C ALA A 373 2.99 4.91 -2.31
N ARG A 374 1.78 4.38 -2.10
CA ARG A 374 0.52 5.12 -2.22
C ARG A 374 0.12 5.85 -0.95
N PHE A 375 0.78 5.56 0.16
CA PHE A 375 0.46 6.19 1.44
C PHE A 375 1.21 7.51 1.64
N LEU A 376 0.49 8.52 2.09
CA LEU A 376 1.04 9.73 2.67
C LEU A 376 1.32 9.46 4.15
N TYR A 377 2.59 9.36 4.50
CA TYR A 377 3.02 9.06 5.86
C TYR A 377 3.24 10.33 6.69
N SER A 378 2.83 10.29 7.95
CA SER A 378 3.19 11.28 8.96
C SER A 378 3.84 10.58 10.16
N PHE A 379 4.94 11.13 10.63
CA PHE A 379 5.65 10.70 11.84
C PHE A 379 5.66 11.87 12.84
N PRO A 380 4.56 12.10 13.54
CA PRO A 380 4.49 13.20 14.49
C PRO A 380 5.52 13.02 15.61
N PRO A 381 6.18 14.09 16.06
CA PRO A 381 7.10 14.00 17.17
C PRO A 381 6.39 13.49 18.44
N ALA A 382 7.02 12.54 19.12
CA ALA A 382 6.48 11.96 20.34
C ALA A 382 6.38 13.02 21.46
N ARG A 383 5.23 13.02 22.15
CA ARG A 383 4.98 13.91 23.28
C ARG A 383 4.78 13.19 24.61
N ILE A 384 5.01 11.90 24.66
CA ILE A 384 4.97 11.14 25.92
C ILE A 384 6.07 11.68 26.86
N GLY A 385 5.69 11.95 28.11
CA GLY A 385 6.61 12.48 29.14
C GLY A 385 6.89 13.98 29.07
N THR A 386 6.41 14.70 28.04
CA THR A 386 6.55 16.15 27.89
C THR A 386 5.22 16.90 27.97
N ARG A 387 4.12 16.20 28.16
CA ARG A 387 2.78 16.76 28.30
C ARG A 387 2.64 17.38 29.66
N PRO A 388 2.01 18.61 29.78
CA PRO A 388 1.75 19.25 31.05
C PRO A 388 0.81 18.46 31.96
#